data_3f98efbaeb5a52cfb8abb15ae6860b7d
#
_entry.id   3f98efbaeb5a52cfb8abb15ae6860b7d
#
_cell.length_a   1.000
_cell.length_b   1.000
_cell.length_c   1.000
_cell.angle_alpha   90.00
_cell.angle_beta   90.00
_cell.angle_gamma   90.00
#
_symmetry.space_group_name_H-M   'P 1'
#
loop_
_entity.id
_entity.type
_entity.pdbx_description
1 polymer ?
#
loop_
_entity_poly.entity_id
_entity_poly.type
_entity_poly.pdbx_seq_one_letter_code
_entity_poly.pdbx_strand_id
1 'polypeptide(L)'
;RCIPFNIPTMDTLGVPKILRELVLEKRGLILMVGATGTGKSTTLASMLEHRNQLLTGHILTIEDPIEFLFSIKKSVVNQREVGRDTNSLQIALKNALRQAPDCILIGEIRDRETMAAALAYAQTGHLCLATLHANNSYHALNRIINFYALENRPALFLDLSVSLKCIISQRLVRKPDGKRIPAVEILLNTRHIQELVEKGEINGIKEAM
;
A
#
# COMPACT_ATOMS: atom_id res chain seq x y z
N ARG A 1 -4.19 -2.70 24.85
CA ARG A 1 -3.00 -2.47 24.02
C ARG A 1 -2.69 -0.97 23.99
N CYS A 2 -1.44 -0.59 24.33
CA CYS A 2 -0.99 0.81 24.18
C CYS A 2 -0.60 1.01 22.72
N ILE A 3 -1.27 1.95 22.01
CA ILE A 3 -0.94 2.32 20.63
C ILE A 3 0.02 3.50 20.69
N PRO A 4 1.19 3.45 20.03
CA PRO A 4 2.15 4.54 20.04
C PRO A 4 1.65 5.76 19.27
N PHE A 5 1.83 6.94 19.85
CA PHE A 5 1.56 8.24 19.19
C PHE A 5 2.74 8.74 18.36
N ASN A 6 3.97 8.26 18.67
CA ASN A 6 5.16 8.71 17.97
C ASN A 6 5.40 7.82 16.74
N ILE A 7 5.08 8.35 15.56
CA ILE A 7 5.39 7.72 14.27
C ILE A 7 6.83 8.08 13.91
N PRO A 8 7.72 7.10 13.69
CA PRO A 8 9.10 7.39 13.29
C PRO A 8 9.13 8.05 11.90
N THR A 9 10.08 8.93 11.66
CA THR A 9 10.26 9.55 10.35
C THR A 9 10.90 8.55 9.37
N MET A 10 10.70 8.76 8.07
CA MET A 10 11.35 7.92 7.04
C MET A 10 12.87 7.96 7.12
N ASP A 11 13.45 9.10 7.57
CA ASP A 11 14.91 9.21 7.82
C ASP A 11 15.36 8.30 8.96
N THR A 12 14.63 8.33 10.06
CA THR A 12 14.92 7.46 11.22
C THR A 12 14.81 5.98 10.88
N LEU A 13 13.87 5.62 10.00
CA LEU A 13 13.72 4.26 9.52
C LEU A 13 14.81 3.83 8.53
N GLY A 14 15.47 4.78 7.85
CA GLY A 14 16.48 4.50 6.84
C GLY A 14 15.90 3.89 5.55
N VAL A 15 14.63 4.18 5.24
CA VAL A 15 13.99 3.73 3.99
C VAL A 15 14.39 4.61 2.80
N PRO A 16 14.29 4.11 1.55
CA PRO A 16 14.66 4.86 0.35
C PRO A 16 13.90 6.19 0.23
N LYS A 17 14.61 7.25 -0.18
CA LYS A 17 14.04 8.61 -0.30
C LYS A 17 12.86 8.71 -1.26
N ILE A 18 12.82 7.88 -2.30
CA ILE A 18 11.75 7.84 -3.29
C ILE A 18 10.36 7.60 -2.66
N LEU A 19 10.28 6.93 -1.49
CA LEU A 19 9.02 6.72 -0.80
C LEU A 19 8.34 8.04 -0.40
N ARG A 20 9.12 9.11 -0.21
CA ARG A 20 8.58 10.45 0.07
C ARG A 20 7.84 11.04 -1.13
N GLU A 21 8.36 10.82 -2.33
CA GLU A 21 7.74 11.27 -3.57
C GLU A 21 6.49 10.44 -3.88
N LEU A 22 6.61 9.12 -3.77
CA LEU A 22 5.52 8.19 -4.04
C LEU A 22 4.28 8.44 -3.19
N VAL A 23 4.44 8.76 -1.90
CA VAL A 23 3.28 9.03 -1.03
C VAL A 23 2.62 10.38 -1.28
N LEU A 24 3.27 11.29 -2.01
CA LEU A 24 2.73 12.59 -2.41
C LEU A 24 1.99 12.55 -3.75
N GLU A 25 2.02 11.42 -4.44
CA GLU A 25 1.24 11.21 -5.67
C GLU A 25 -0.24 11.51 -5.45
N LYS A 26 -0.91 12.00 -6.51
CA LYS A 26 -2.35 12.33 -6.43
C LYS A 26 -3.22 11.09 -6.45
N ARG A 27 -2.85 10.07 -7.24
CA ARG A 27 -3.64 8.87 -7.48
C ARG A 27 -2.77 7.68 -7.83
N GLY A 28 -3.32 6.50 -7.71
CA GLY A 28 -2.71 5.24 -8.07
C GLY A 28 -2.60 4.29 -6.89
N LEU A 29 -2.10 3.11 -7.13
CA LEU A 29 -1.98 2.03 -6.16
C LEU A 29 -0.51 1.85 -5.75
N ILE A 30 -0.23 1.93 -4.46
CA ILE A 30 1.06 1.57 -3.85
C ILE A 30 0.85 0.32 -3.00
N LEU A 31 1.56 -0.74 -3.31
CA LEU A 31 1.52 -1.99 -2.55
C LEU A 31 2.75 -2.14 -1.68
N MET A 32 2.57 -2.34 -0.38
CA MET A 32 3.62 -2.67 0.56
C MET A 32 3.57 -4.17 0.87
N VAL A 33 4.63 -4.90 0.51
CA VAL A 33 4.66 -6.36 0.67
C VAL A 33 5.80 -6.83 1.57
N GLY A 34 5.63 -7.98 2.17
CA GLY A 34 6.58 -8.60 3.10
C GLY A 34 5.86 -9.51 4.08
N ALA A 35 6.61 -10.35 4.77
CA ALA A 35 6.10 -11.21 5.82
C ALA A 35 5.58 -10.39 7.04
N THR A 36 4.89 -11.04 7.96
CA THR A 36 4.51 -10.43 9.23
C THR A 36 5.77 -10.03 10.02
N GLY A 37 5.72 -8.86 10.66
CA GLY A 37 6.84 -8.36 11.47
C GLY A 37 8.01 -7.75 10.67
N THR A 38 7.85 -7.52 9.36
CA THR A 38 8.88 -6.86 8.52
C THR A 38 8.82 -5.33 8.56
N GLY A 39 7.94 -4.73 9.37
CA GLY A 39 7.84 -3.29 9.54
C GLY A 39 6.99 -2.57 8.49
N LYS A 40 6.13 -3.28 7.73
CA LYS A 40 5.23 -2.69 6.72
C LYS A 40 4.38 -1.56 7.29
N SER A 41 3.66 -1.83 8.38
CA SER A 41 2.77 -0.84 9.02
C SER A 41 3.55 0.38 9.51
N THR A 42 4.75 0.19 10.04
CA THR A 42 5.61 1.29 10.50
C THR A 42 6.05 2.18 9.33
N THR A 43 6.46 1.57 8.21
CA THR A 43 6.87 2.31 7.01
C THR A 43 5.68 3.04 6.39
N LEU A 44 4.51 2.39 6.27
CA LEU A 44 3.29 3.02 5.76
C LEU A 44 2.82 4.17 6.65
N ALA A 45 2.87 3.98 7.98
CA ALA A 45 2.55 5.06 8.92
C ALA A 45 3.49 6.26 8.74
N SER A 46 4.80 6.01 8.58
CA SER A 46 5.78 7.06 8.31
C SER A 46 5.54 7.78 6.98
N MET A 47 5.17 7.05 5.93
CA MET A 47 4.78 7.63 4.64
C MET A 47 3.53 8.50 4.76
N LEU A 48 2.46 8.00 5.38
CA LEU A 48 1.23 8.76 5.59
C LEU A 48 1.43 9.99 6.47
N GLU A 49 2.27 9.87 7.50
CA GLU A 49 2.62 11.00 8.37
C GLU A 49 3.35 12.09 7.59
N HIS A 50 4.25 11.73 6.68
CA HIS A 50 4.91 12.66 5.77
C HIS A 50 3.89 13.38 4.86
N ARG A 51 2.92 12.65 4.28
CA ARG A 51 1.83 13.24 3.50
C ARG A 51 0.98 14.19 4.35
N ASN A 52 0.60 13.78 5.56
CA ASN A 52 -0.17 14.57 6.51
C ASN A 52 0.51 15.90 6.89
N GLN A 53 1.84 15.91 6.92
CA GLN A 53 2.61 17.12 7.20
C GLN A 53 2.67 18.10 6.02
N LEU A 54 2.63 17.60 4.78
CA LEU A 54 2.92 18.39 3.59
C LEU A 54 1.69 18.77 2.78
N LEU A 55 0.67 17.91 2.71
CA LEU A 55 -0.51 18.12 1.87
C LEU A 55 -1.76 18.34 2.72
N THR A 56 -2.59 19.28 2.29
CA THR A 56 -3.96 19.41 2.75
C THR A 56 -4.84 18.37 2.08
N GLY A 57 -5.81 17.83 2.81
CA GLY A 57 -6.74 16.84 2.27
C GLY A 57 -7.28 15.90 3.33
N HIS A 58 -7.87 14.81 2.89
CA HIS A 58 -8.47 13.79 3.74
C HIS A 58 -7.75 12.45 3.54
N ILE A 59 -7.18 11.92 4.61
CA ILE A 59 -6.56 10.59 4.68
C ILE A 59 -7.52 9.68 5.46
N LEU A 60 -7.94 8.58 4.84
CA LEU A 60 -8.76 7.56 5.48
C LEU A 60 -7.94 6.28 5.63
N THR A 61 -7.88 5.71 6.84
CA THR A 61 -7.29 4.39 7.04
C THR A 61 -8.35 3.38 7.49
N ILE A 62 -8.24 2.14 7.01
CA ILE A 62 -9.07 1.02 7.41
C ILE A 62 -8.12 -0.11 7.79
N GLU A 63 -8.03 -0.40 9.07
CA GLU A 63 -6.99 -1.25 9.66
C GLU A 63 -7.58 -2.37 10.52
N ASP A 64 -6.83 -3.45 10.70
CA ASP A 64 -7.22 -4.61 11.51
C ASP A 64 -5.98 -5.21 12.23
N PRO A 65 -5.64 -4.68 13.42
CA PRO A 65 -6.08 -3.46 14.11
C PRO A 65 -5.25 -2.21 13.74
N ILE A 66 -5.63 -1.03 14.28
CA ILE A 66 -4.84 0.20 14.21
C ILE A 66 -3.51 0.01 14.96
N GLU A 67 -2.39 0.29 14.27
CA GLU A 67 -1.03 0.16 14.82
C GLU A 67 -0.44 1.48 15.31
N PHE A 68 -0.81 2.62 14.71
CA PHE A 68 -0.35 3.97 15.04
C PHE A 68 -1.51 4.94 15.02
N LEU A 69 -1.51 5.92 15.92
CA LEU A 69 -2.47 7.02 15.91
C LEU A 69 -1.87 8.24 15.25
N PHE A 70 -2.61 8.81 14.32
CA PHE A 70 -2.23 10.04 13.63
C PHE A 70 -2.84 11.26 14.31
N SER A 71 -2.04 12.31 14.50
CA SER A 71 -2.56 13.63 14.83
C SER A 71 -2.90 14.39 13.55
N ILE A 72 -3.94 15.21 13.61
CA ILE A 72 -4.31 16.13 12.50
C ILE A 72 -3.19 17.15 12.35
N LYS A 73 -2.69 17.33 11.11
CA LYS A 73 -1.70 18.35 10.73
C LYS A 73 -2.26 19.18 9.57
N LYS A 74 -1.75 19.02 8.36
CA LYS A 74 -2.35 19.65 7.18
C LYS A 74 -3.54 18.86 6.64
N SER A 75 -3.54 17.53 6.81
CA SER A 75 -4.66 16.69 6.42
C SER A 75 -5.54 16.33 7.62
N VAL A 76 -6.83 16.13 7.36
CA VAL A 76 -7.71 15.42 8.28
C VAL A 76 -7.44 13.93 8.14
N VAL A 77 -7.19 13.24 9.26
CA VAL A 77 -6.94 11.78 9.26
C VAL A 77 -8.05 11.08 10.02
N ASN A 78 -8.80 10.25 9.31
CA ASN A 78 -9.83 9.39 9.90
C ASN A 78 -9.35 7.95 9.86
N GLN A 79 -9.28 7.31 11.03
CA GLN A 79 -8.85 5.93 11.17
C GLN A 79 -10.04 5.07 11.57
N ARG A 80 -10.20 3.91 10.95
CA ARG A 80 -11.26 2.94 11.25
C ARG A 80 -10.65 1.57 11.53
N GLU A 81 -10.97 1.04 12.69
CA GLU A 81 -10.59 -0.31 13.08
C GLU A 81 -11.72 -1.29 12.76
N VAL A 82 -11.40 -2.37 12.07
CA VAL A 82 -12.36 -3.44 11.78
C VAL A 82 -12.73 -4.15 13.08
N GLY A 83 -14.02 -4.43 13.26
CA GLY A 83 -14.55 -5.03 14.49
C GLY A 83 -14.86 -4.03 15.62
N ARG A 84 -14.41 -2.77 15.48
CA ARG A 84 -14.67 -1.70 16.46
C ARG A 84 -15.46 -0.55 15.86
N ASP A 85 -14.95 0.06 14.78
CA ASP A 85 -15.53 1.24 14.12
C ASP A 85 -16.32 0.85 12.87
N THR A 86 -16.14 -0.36 12.39
CA THR A 86 -16.84 -0.96 11.25
C THR A 86 -16.97 -2.47 11.42
N ASN A 87 -18.08 -3.04 10.98
CA ASN A 87 -18.35 -4.47 11.13
C ASN A 87 -17.48 -5.34 10.21
N SER A 88 -17.03 -4.80 9.08
CA SER A 88 -16.14 -5.51 8.15
C SER A 88 -15.36 -4.54 7.27
N LEU A 89 -14.24 -5.03 6.72
CA LEU A 89 -13.42 -4.31 5.76
C LEU A 89 -14.24 -3.94 4.51
N GLN A 90 -15.06 -4.85 4.00
CA GLN A 90 -15.88 -4.63 2.80
C GLN A 90 -16.90 -3.50 3.00
N ILE A 91 -17.57 -3.44 4.15
CA ILE A 91 -18.49 -2.36 4.49
C ILE A 91 -17.73 -1.02 4.58
N ALA A 92 -16.57 -1.01 5.24
CA ALA A 92 -15.77 0.19 5.35
C ALA A 92 -15.32 0.70 3.98
N LEU A 93 -14.81 -0.17 3.12
CA LEU A 93 -14.41 0.14 1.76
C LEU A 93 -15.57 0.70 0.94
N LYS A 94 -16.72 0.03 0.93
CA LYS A 94 -17.91 0.50 0.21
C LYS A 94 -18.34 1.92 0.62
N ASN A 95 -18.17 2.27 1.89
CA ASN A 95 -18.54 3.58 2.41
C ASN A 95 -17.43 4.64 2.26
N ALA A 96 -16.20 4.22 2.05
CA ALA A 96 -15.05 5.12 1.95
C ALA A 96 -15.14 6.09 0.77
N LEU A 97 -15.60 5.64 -0.41
CA LEU A 97 -15.80 6.52 -1.59
C LEU A 97 -16.75 7.70 -1.31
N ARG A 98 -17.75 7.49 -0.45
CA ARG A 98 -18.70 8.55 -0.10
C ARG A 98 -18.11 9.64 0.79
N GLN A 99 -16.93 9.42 1.33
CA GLN A 99 -16.22 10.37 2.19
C GLN A 99 -15.21 11.22 1.42
N ALA A 100 -15.08 11.01 0.10
CA ALA A 100 -14.17 11.71 -0.79
C ALA A 100 -12.74 11.86 -0.20
N PRO A 101 -12.07 10.77 0.22
CA PRO A 101 -10.71 10.87 0.73
C PRO A 101 -9.72 11.09 -0.42
N ASP A 102 -8.68 11.88 -0.21
CA ASP A 102 -7.59 12.03 -1.18
C ASP A 102 -6.62 10.84 -1.14
N CYS A 103 -6.52 10.20 0.03
CA CYS A 103 -5.64 9.07 0.25
C CYS A 103 -6.32 8.02 1.13
N ILE A 104 -6.21 6.74 0.73
CA ILE A 104 -6.81 5.62 1.46
C ILE A 104 -5.71 4.62 1.80
N LEU A 105 -5.64 4.19 3.07
CA LEU A 105 -4.87 3.03 3.49
C LEU A 105 -5.80 1.84 3.72
N ILE A 106 -5.56 0.76 3.01
CA ILE A 106 -6.19 -0.55 3.24
C ILE A 106 -5.20 -1.42 4.02
N GLY A 107 -5.55 -1.79 5.23
CA GLY A 107 -4.66 -2.53 6.13
C GLY A 107 -4.07 -3.78 5.47
N GLU A 108 -4.90 -4.60 4.83
CA GLU A 108 -4.45 -5.78 4.09
C GLU A 108 -5.40 -6.18 2.96
N ILE A 109 -4.83 -6.54 1.79
CA ILE A 109 -5.55 -7.19 0.68
C ILE A 109 -5.45 -8.71 0.87
N ARG A 110 -6.60 -9.36 1.12
CA ARG A 110 -6.68 -10.80 1.36
C ARG A 110 -7.40 -11.56 0.25
N ASP A 111 -8.22 -10.87 -0.54
CA ASP A 111 -9.13 -11.45 -1.51
C ASP A 111 -9.35 -10.55 -2.73
N ARG A 112 -10.12 -11.08 -3.69
CA ARG A 112 -10.50 -10.40 -4.92
C ARG A 112 -11.30 -9.11 -4.65
N GLU A 113 -12.22 -9.12 -3.70
CA GLU A 113 -13.11 -7.98 -3.42
C GLU A 113 -12.31 -6.79 -2.91
N THR A 114 -11.40 -7.02 -1.98
CA THR A 114 -10.50 -5.99 -1.45
C THR A 114 -9.55 -5.48 -2.51
N MET A 115 -9.02 -6.36 -3.38
CA MET A 115 -8.16 -5.96 -4.50
C MET A 115 -8.93 -5.12 -5.52
N ALA A 116 -10.14 -5.52 -5.88
CA ALA A 116 -10.98 -4.77 -6.81
C ALA A 116 -11.33 -3.37 -6.26
N ALA A 117 -11.60 -3.25 -4.95
CA ALA A 117 -11.83 -1.96 -4.32
C ALA A 117 -10.57 -1.08 -4.37
N ALA A 118 -9.38 -1.62 -4.09
CA ALA A 118 -8.12 -0.88 -4.17
C ALA A 118 -7.85 -0.33 -5.58
N LEU A 119 -8.10 -1.15 -6.62
CA LEU A 119 -8.00 -0.73 -8.01
C LEU A 119 -9.02 0.36 -8.36
N ALA A 120 -10.28 0.19 -7.95
CA ALA A 120 -11.33 1.18 -8.18
C ALA A 120 -10.98 2.55 -7.57
N TYR A 121 -10.43 2.58 -6.35
CA TYR A 121 -9.95 3.83 -5.75
C TYR A 121 -8.83 4.46 -6.56
N ALA A 122 -7.83 3.68 -6.95
CA ALA A 122 -6.71 4.18 -7.73
C ALA A 122 -7.14 4.75 -9.09
N GLN A 123 -8.15 4.16 -9.73
CA GLN A 123 -8.71 4.60 -11.01
C GLN A 123 -9.58 5.85 -10.87
N THR A 124 -10.30 5.99 -9.76
CA THR A 124 -11.20 7.13 -9.51
C THR A 124 -10.53 8.37 -8.93
N GLY A 125 -9.19 8.43 -8.97
CA GLY A 125 -8.44 9.63 -8.65
C GLY A 125 -7.84 9.69 -7.25
N HIS A 126 -7.93 8.60 -6.47
CA HIS A 126 -7.41 8.51 -5.11
C HIS A 126 -6.03 7.85 -5.07
N LEU A 127 -5.19 8.25 -4.13
CA LEU A 127 -4.00 7.48 -3.78
C LEU A 127 -4.41 6.34 -2.84
N CYS A 128 -4.22 5.11 -3.28
CA CYS A 128 -4.50 3.93 -2.47
C CYS A 128 -3.18 3.27 -2.05
N LEU A 129 -2.97 3.14 -0.74
CA LEU A 129 -1.91 2.33 -0.16
C LEU A 129 -2.53 1.06 0.41
N ALA A 130 -1.88 -0.07 0.21
CA ALA A 130 -2.37 -1.32 0.78
C ALA A 130 -1.22 -2.26 1.13
N THR A 131 -1.44 -3.16 2.11
CA THR A 131 -0.47 -4.24 2.35
C THR A 131 -0.91 -5.54 1.70
N LEU A 132 0.06 -6.36 1.36
CA LEU A 132 -0.15 -7.71 0.88
C LEU A 132 0.96 -8.61 1.44
N HIS A 133 0.63 -9.82 1.86
CA HIS A 133 1.63 -10.80 2.27
C HIS A 133 2.24 -11.48 1.06
N ALA A 134 3.44 -11.09 0.69
CA ALA A 134 4.25 -11.74 -0.35
C ALA A 134 5.73 -11.54 -0.03
N ASN A 135 6.60 -12.39 -0.56
CA ASN A 135 8.03 -12.36 -0.25
C ASN A 135 8.81 -11.32 -1.05
N ASN A 136 8.32 -10.93 -2.23
CA ASN A 136 8.88 -9.91 -3.11
C ASN A 136 7.81 -9.40 -4.09
N SER A 137 8.16 -8.44 -4.95
CA SER A 137 7.24 -7.82 -5.91
C SER A 137 6.68 -8.81 -6.92
N TYR A 138 7.48 -9.73 -7.42
CA TYR A 138 7.05 -10.78 -8.35
C TYR A 138 6.00 -11.71 -7.72
N HIS A 139 6.25 -12.20 -6.50
CA HIS A 139 5.28 -13.04 -5.79
C HIS A 139 4.01 -12.28 -5.42
N ALA A 140 4.10 -10.96 -5.20
CA ALA A 140 2.93 -10.13 -4.97
C ALA A 140 2.00 -10.10 -6.19
N LEU A 141 2.56 -9.88 -7.39
CA LEU A 141 1.79 -9.91 -8.64
C LEU A 141 1.13 -11.27 -8.86
N ASN A 142 1.89 -12.37 -8.70
CA ASN A 142 1.32 -13.72 -8.83
C ASN A 142 0.20 -13.98 -7.81
N ARG A 143 0.34 -13.50 -6.56
CA ARG A 143 -0.70 -13.62 -5.55
C ARG A 143 -1.97 -12.86 -5.94
N ILE A 144 -1.83 -11.64 -6.46
CA ILE A 144 -2.96 -10.85 -6.96
C ILE A 144 -3.66 -11.59 -8.11
N ILE A 145 -2.91 -12.09 -9.06
CA ILE A 145 -3.44 -12.84 -10.21
C ILE A 145 -4.24 -14.07 -9.76
N ASN A 146 -3.79 -14.74 -8.70
CA ASN A 146 -4.46 -15.93 -8.15
C ASN A 146 -5.78 -15.61 -7.42
N PHE A 147 -6.08 -14.36 -7.12
CA PHE A 147 -7.41 -13.96 -6.65
C PHE A 147 -8.47 -13.99 -7.77
N TYR A 148 -8.05 -14.03 -9.04
CA TYR A 148 -8.92 -13.92 -10.20
C TYR A 148 -8.94 -15.21 -11.02
N ALA A 149 -10.14 -15.63 -11.41
CA ALA A 149 -10.32 -16.70 -12.38
C ALA A 149 -9.71 -16.32 -13.74
N LEU A 150 -9.32 -17.32 -14.54
CA LEU A 150 -8.58 -17.11 -15.79
C LEU A 150 -9.26 -16.12 -16.74
N GLU A 151 -10.57 -16.20 -16.87
CA GLU A 151 -11.38 -15.34 -17.73
C GLU A 151 -11.37 -13.86 -17.31
N ASN A 152 -11.08 -13.57 -16.04
CA ASN A 152 -11.07 -12.21 -15.50
C ASN A 152 -9.66 -11.59 -15.47
N ARG A 153 -8.61 -12.35 -15.76
CA ARG A 153 -7.23 -11.87 -15.69
C ARG A 153 -6.87 -10.81 -16.73
N PRO A 154 -7.37 -10.85 -17.98
CA PRO A 154 -7.09 -9.77 -18.95
C PRO A 154 -7.54 -8.39 -18.45
N ALA A 155 -8.73 -8.30 -17.85
CA ALA A 155 -9.21 -7.05 -17.27
C ALA A 155 -8.35 -6.62 -16.06
N LEU A 156 -7.96 -7.56 -15.20
CA LEU A 156 -7.05 -7.29 -14.09
C LEU A 156 -5.70 -6.74 -14.56
N PHE A 157 -5.12 -7.31 -15.61
CA PHE A 157 -3.83 -6.86 -16.14
C PHE A 157 -3.90 -5.42 -16.66
N LEU A 158 -4.97 -5.10 -17.40
CA LEU A 158 -5.21 -3.73 -17.83
C LEU A 158 -5.36 -2.78 -16.66
N ASP A 159 -6.19 -3.12 -15.67
CA ASP A 159 -6.42 -2.30 -14.48
C ASP A 159 -5.13 -2.08 -13.68
N LEU A 160 -4.32 -3.13 -13.48
CA LEU A 160 -3.03 -3.06 -12.80
C LEU A 160 -2.02 -2.20 -13.56
N SER A 161 -1.91 -2.38 -14.89
CA SER A 161 -0.95 -1.65 -15.72
C SER A 161 -1.14 -0.13 -15.60
N VAL A 162 -2.39 0.33 -15.52
CA VAL A 162 -2.74 1.75 -15.43
C VAL A 162 -2.70 2.28 -13.98
N SER A 163 -3.14 1.46 -13.01
CA SER A 163 -3.37 1.93 -11.64
C SER A 163 -2.15 1.78 -10.74
N LEU A 164 -1.32 0.77 -10.96
CA LEU A 164 -0.16 0.51 -10.12
C LEU A 164 0.86 1.64 -10.25
N LYS A 165 1.38 2.13 -9.12
CA LYS A 165 2.53 3.05 -9.07
C LYS A 165 3.81 2.29 -8.74
N CYS A 166 3.75 1.49 -7.69
CA CYS A 166 4.88 0.65 -7.30
C CYS A 166 4.45 -0.49 -6.38
N ILE A 167 5.34 -1.48 -6.27
CA ILE A 167 5.31 -2.49 -5.22
C ILE A 167 6.59 -2.34 -4.41
N ILE A 168 6.45 -2.15 -3.09
CA ILE A 168 7.53 -1.98 -2.15
C ILE A 168 7.64 -3.27 -1.33
N SER A 169 8.69 -4.04 -1.53
CA SER A 169 8.94 -5.26 -0.76
C SER A 169 9.93 -4.96 0.35
N GLN A 170 9.57 -5.29 1.59
CA GLN A 170 10.38 -4.97 2.77
C GLN A 170 10.68 -6.18 3.63
N ARG A 171 11.94 -6.29 4.02
CA ARG A 171 12.44 -7.22 5.05
C ARG A 171 13.22 -6.45 6.10
N LEU A 172 13.32 -7.00 7.31
CA LEU A 172 14.21 -6.46 8.34
C LEU A 172 15.46 -7.33 8.42
N VAL A 173 16.61 -6.70 8.28
CA VAL A 173 17.92 -7.32 8.46
C VAL A 173 18.58 -6.83 9.73
N ARG A 174 19.36 -7.69 10.40
CA ARG A 174 20.09 -7.33 11.61
C ARG A 174 21.41 -6.68 11.25
N LYS A 175 21.73 -5.59 11.90
CA LYS A 175 23.05 -4.98 11.88
C LYS A 175 23.98 -5.69 12.88
N PRO A 176 25.32 -5.51 12.77
CA PRO A 176 26.28 -6.01 13.74
C PRO A 176 25.99 -5.52 15.19
N ASP A 177 25.41 -4.32 15.33
CA ASP A 177 25.04 -3.72 16.62
C ASP A 177 23.71 -4.29 17.20
N GLY A 178 23.13 -5.32 16.57
CA GLY A 178 21.90 -5.98 16.97
C GLY A 178 20.62 -5.25 16.57
N LYS A 179 20.69 -4.01 16.09
CA LYS A 179 19.54 -3.25 15.58
C LYS A 179 19.04 -3.84 14.27
N ARG A 180 17.77 -3.58 13.96
CA ARG A 180 17.16 -3.98 12.68
C ARG A 180 17.02 -2.77 11.76
N ILE A 181 17.31 -2.97 10.48
CA ILE A 181 17.08 -1.99 9.41
C ILE A 181 16.22 -2.61 8.31
N PRO A 182 15.39 -1.81 7.61
CA PRO A 182 14.67 -2.28 6.45
C PRO A 182 15.63 -2.50 5.26
N ALA A 183 15.54 -3.67 4.65
CA ALA A 183 16.02 -3.92 3.29
C ALA A 183 14.80 -3.83 2.38
N VAL A 184 14.85 -2.93 1.40
CA VAL A 184 13.70 -2.56 0.57
C VAL A 184 14.04 -2.80 -0.90
N GLU A 185 13.15 -3.52 -1.59
CA GLU A 185 13.10 -3.68 -3.04
C GLU A 185 11.90 -2.87 -3.55
N ILE A 186 12.06 -2.12 -4.62
CA ILE A 186 10.98 -1.31 -5.20
C ILE A 186 10.84 -1.63 -6.67
N LEU A 187 9.69 -2.19 -7.05
CA LEU A 187 9.25 -2.31 -8.42
C LEU A 187 8.45 -1.05 -8.78
N LEU A 188 9.03 -0.17 -9.57
CA LEU A 188 8.33 0.99 -10.13
C LEU A 188 7.56 0.57 -11.39
N ASN A 189 6.34 1.04 -11.54
CA ASN A 189 5.52 0.77 -12.71
C ASN A 189 5.95 1.67 -13.89
N THR A 190 7.18 1.48 -14.37
CA THR A 190 7.70 2.15 -15.56
C THR A 190 6.92 1.70 -16.80
N ARG A 191 7.06 2.44 -17.92
CA ARG A 191 6.38 2.08 -19.17
C ARG A 191 6.65 0.63 -19.60
N HIS A 192 7.89 0.16 -19.47
CA HIS A 192 8.22 -1.22 -19.77
C HIS A 192 7.51 -2.22 -18.85
N ILE A 193 7.46 -1.94 -17.55
CA ILE A 193 6.71 -2.78 -16.59
C ILE A 193 5.22 -2.76 -16.88
N GLN A 194 4.64 -1.60 -17.25
CA GLN A 194 3.24 -1.50 -17.66
C GLN A 194 2.93 -2.42 -18.84
N GLU A 195 3.76 -2.41 -19.88
CA GLU A 195 3.59 -3.25 -21.07
C GLU A 195 3.67 -4.75 -20.72
N LEU A 196 4.59 -5.15 -19.83
CA LEU A 196 4.70 -6.54 -19.36
C LEU A 196 3.46 -6.97 -18.55
N VAL A 197 2.99 -6.09 -17.66
CA VAL A 197 1.79 -6.35 -16.84
C VAL A 197 0.56 -6.46 -17.73
N GLU A 198 0.37 -5.54 -18.68
CA GLU A 198 -0.77 -5.52 -19.60
C GLU A 198 -0.85 -6.78 -20.46
N LYS A 199 0.30 -7.29 -20.92
CA LYS A 199 0.38 -8.56 -21.69
C LYS A 199 0.29 -9.80 -20.80
N GLY A 200 0.34 -9.66 -19.48
CA GLY A 200 0.39 -10.79 -18.54
C GLY A 200 1.75 -11.50 -18.52
N GLU A 201 2.79 -10.88 -19.05
CA GLU A 201 4.17 -11.41 -19.11
C GLU A 201 4.91 -11.21 -17.78
N ILE A 202 4.32 -11.70 -16.69
CA ILE A 202 4.80 -11.47 -15.34
C ILE A 202 6.23 -12.00 -15.11
N ASN A 203 6.61 -13.09 -15.80
CA ASN A 203 7.96 -13.63 -15.72
C ASN A 203 9.02 -12.65 -16.22
N GLY A 204 8.73 -11.86 -17.27
CA GLY A 204 9.61 -10.82 -17.79
C GLY A 204 9.89 -9.69 -16.80
N ILE A 205 8.98 -9.44 -15.84
CA ILE A 205 9.17 -8.42 -14.80
C ILE A 205 10.37 -8.74 -13.91
N LYS A 206 10.62 -10.02 -13.65
CA LYS A 206 11.77 -10.45 -12.83
C LYS A 206 13.11 -10.14 -13.50
N GLU A 207 13.14 -10.15 -14.82
CA GLU A 207 14.34 -9.84 -15.60
C GLU A 207 14.53 -8.33 -15.81
N ALA A 208 13.42 -7.58 -15.72
CA ALA A 208 13.38 -6.12 -15.88
C ALA A 208 13.67 -5.34 -14.58
N MET A 209 13.76 -6.02 -13.44
CA MET A 209 14.11 -5.47 -12.11
C MET A 209 15.62 -5.50 -11.86
#